data_550dc4d4f8cb0f8cd2be3c27571c5107
#
_entry.id   550dc4d4f8cb0f8cd2be3c27571c5107
#
_cell.length_a   1.000
_cell.length_b   1.000
_cell.length_c   1.000
_cell.angle_alpha   90.00
_cell.angle_beta   90.00
_cell.angle_gamma   90.00
#
_symmetry.space_group_name_H-M   'P 1'
#
loop_
_entity.id
_entity.type
_entity.pdbx_description
1 polymer ?
#
loop_
_entity_poly.entity_id
_entity_poly.type
_entity_poly.pdbx_seq_one_letter_code
_entity_poly.pdbx_strand_id
1 'polypeptide(L)'
;MRDQVLFPVVGLVSIVVGLPLARRIVRPNRWYGLRVPATFADEHVWYEANAVAGRDLMWLGAALLLVALGLPRVAPMSRAAYAVTCTIVLVIGSTICTVRGWRLANRLLKERGTGHRAH
;
A
#
# COMPACT_ATOMS: atom_id res chain seq x y z
N MET A 1 -19.67 -16.46 -6.42
CA MET A 1 -19.07 -15.97 -7.66
C MET A 1 -18.58 -14.55 -7.60
N ARG A 2 -19.34 -13.64 -7.02
CA ARG A 2 -18.93 -12.23 -6.91
C ARG A 2 -17.62 -12.06 -6.14
N ASP A 3 -17.45 -12.79 -5.03
CA ASP A 3 -16.27 -12.70 -4.18
C ASP A 3 -15.01 -13.22 -4.89
N GLN A 4 -15.16 -14.24 -5.74
CA GLN A 4 -14.06 -14.82 -6.50
C GLN A 4 -13.52 -13.86 -7.56
N VAL A 5 -14.29 -12.84 -7.94
CA VAL A 5 -13.90 -11.80 -8.89
C VAL A 5 -13.44 -10.55 -8.13
N LEU A 6 -14.12 -10.21 -7.05
CA LEU A 6 -13.89 -8.99 -6.29
C LEU A 6 -12.45 -8.91 -5.74
N PHE A 7 -12.01 -9.93 -5.03
CA PHE A 7 -10.69 -9.88 -4.38
C PHE A 7 -9.52 -9.91 -5.36
N PRO A 8 -9.55 -10.73 -6.44
CA PRO A 8 -8.52 -10.62 -7.47
C PRO A 8 -8.48 -9.24 -8.13
N VAL A 9 -9.64 -8.63 -8.36
CA VAL A 9 -9.71 -7.29 -8.95
C VAL A 9 -9.11 -6.26 -8.00
N VAL A 10 -9.42 -6.35 -6.69
CA VAL A 10 -8.82 -5.45 -5.69
C VAL A 10 -7.30 -5.60 -5.66
N GLY A 11 -6.80 -6.84 -5.70
CA GLY A 11 -5.36 -7.10 -5.75
C GLY A 11 -4.70 -6.49 -6.99
N LEU A 12 -5.32 -6.69 -8.14
CA LEU A 12 -4.80 -6.14 -9.40
C LEU A 12 -4.82 -4.61 -9.40
N VAL A 13 -5.91 -4.02 -8.93
CA VAL A 13 -6.04 -2.55 -8.81
C VAL A 13 -4.96 -2.01 -7.88
N SER A 14 -4.69 -2.70 -6.76
CA SER A 14 -3.64 -2.30 -5.82
C SER A 14 -2.27 -2.25 -6.50
N ILE A 15 -1.96 -3.23 -7.35
CA ILE A 15 -0.70 -3.26 -8.11
C ILE A 15 -0.65 -2.07 -9.08
N VAL A 16 -1.71 -1.87 -9.84
CA VAL A 16 -1.78 -0.81 -10.84
C VAL A 16 -1.66 0.57 -10.18
N VAL A 17 -2.35 0.78 -9.06
CA VAL A 17 -2.33 2.04 -8.33
C VAL A 17 -0.98 2.28 -7.66
N GLY A 18 -0.34 1.23 -7.15
CA GLY A 18 0.97 1.35 -6.50
C GLY A 18 2.12 1.64 -7.46
N LEU A 19 1.98 1.25 -8.72
CA LEU A 19 3.07 1.39 -9.69
C LEU A 19 3.50 2.84 -9.92
N PRO A 20 2.60 3.81 -10.20
CA PRO A 20 3.02 5.20 -10.37
C PRO A 20 3.67 5.79 -9.11
N LEU A 21 3.17 5.44 -7.93
CA LEU A 21 3.76 5.89 -6.67
C LEU A 21 5.18 5.34 -6.52
N ALA A 22 5.38 4.05 -6.83
CA ALA A 22 6.68 3.40 -6.74
C ALA A 22 7.69 4.01 -7.72
N ARG A 23 7.21 4.52 -8.85
CA ARG A 23 8.05 5.16 -9.87
C ARG A 23 8.30 6.65 -9.63
N ARG A 24 7.76 7.21 -8.55
CA ARG A 24 7.93 8.61 -8.17
C ARG A 24 7.40 9.60 -9.20
N ILE A 25 6.34 9.23 -9.93
CA ILE A 25 5.74 10.10 -10.96
C ILE A 25 4.46 10.79 -10.51
N VAL A 26 3.96 10.48 -9.30
CA VAL A 26 2.77 11.11 -8.75
C VAL A 26 3.18 12.33 -7.93
N ARG A 27 2.72 13.51 -8.35
CA ARG A 27 2.98 14.76 -7.64
C ARG A 27 2.15 14.83 -6.34
N PRO A 28 2.59 15.62 -5.35
CA PRO A 28 1.77 15.84 -4.15
C PRO A 28 0.35 16.28 -4.51
N ASN A 29 -0.65 15.63 -3.95
CA ASN A 29 -2.05 15.91 -4.22
C ASN A 29 -2.92 15.45 -3.06
N ARG A 30 -4.22 15.78 -3.09
CA ARG A 30 -5.16 15.46 -2.01
C ARG A 30 -5.87 14.12 -2.18
N TRP A 31 -5.73 13.48 -3.35
CA TRP A 31 -6.60 12.38 -3.73
C TRP A 31 -5.93 11.02 -3.77
N TYR A 32 -4.61 11.00 -3.93
CA TYR A 32 -3.91 9.78 -4.29
C TYR A 32 -2.54 9.70 -3.63
N GLY A 33 -2.26 8.59 -2.97
CA GLY A 33 -0.99 8.33 -2.31
C GLY A 33 -1.06 8.44 -0.79
N LEU A 34 0.07 8.29 -0.13
CA LEU A 34 0.19 8.44 1.32
C LEU A 34 0.14 9.93 1.68
N ARG A 35 -0.92 10.34 2.34
CA ARG A 35 -1.21 11.74 2.66
C ARG A 35 -1.21 11.96 4.16
N VAL A 36 -0.04 12.17 4.71
CA VAL A 36 0.15 12.49 6.13
C VAL A 36 0.85 13.85 6.22
N PRO A 37 0.82 14.52 7.38
CA PRO A 37 1.45 15.84 7.47
C PRO A 37 2.90 15.87 6.99
N ALA A 38 3.68 14.82 7.27
CA ALA A 38 5.08 14.76 6.85
C ALA A 38 5.25 14.76 5.33
N THR A 39 4.36 14.08 4.58
CA THR A 39 4.45 14.05 3.11
C THR A 39 4.10 15.38 2.47
N PHE A 40 3.22 16.16 3.10
CA PHE A 40 2.88 17.49 2.60
C PHE A 40 3.89 18.56 3.03
N ALA A 41 4.70 18.30 4.05
CA ALA A 41 5.67 19.25 4.55
C ALA A 41 6.91 19.37 3.68
N ASP A 42 7.24 18.33 2.90
CA ASP A 42 8.46 18.30 2.09
C ASP A 42 8.24 17.43 0.86
N GLU A 43 8.55 17.96 -0.32
CA GLU A 43 8.36 17.28 -1.59
C GLU A 43 9.21 16.01 -1.69
N HIS A 44 10.46 16.04 -1.21
CA HIS A 44 11.32 14.87 -1.19
C HIS A 44 10.68 13.75 -0.35
N VAL A 45 10.14 14.11 0.82
CA VAL A 45 9.46 13.16 1.70
C VAL A 45 8.24 12.56 0.99
N TRP A 46 7.49 13.39 0.27
CA TRP A 46 6.34 12.91 -0.52
C TRP A 46 6.77 11.80 -1.48
N TYR A 47 7.76 12.08 -2.34
CA TYR A 47 8.17 11.11 -3.37
C TYR A 47 8.78 9.85 -2.76
N GLU A 48 9.64 9.98 -1.76
CA GLU A 48 10.32 8.83 -1.16
C GLU A 48 9.36 7.96 -0.35
N ALA A 49 8.53 8.56 0.50
CA ALA A 49 7.56 7.80 1.29
C ALA A 49 6.50 7.13 0.40
N ASN A 50 6.03 7.85 -0.62
CA ASN A 50 5.06 7.27 -1.54
C ASN A 50 5.66 6.20 -2.44
N ALA A 51 6.95 6.28 -2.78
CA ALA A 51 7.61 5.21 -3.52
C ALA A 51 7.63 3.91 -2.72
N VAL A 52 7.95 3.99 -1.43
CA VAL A 52 7.92 2.81 -0.55
C VAL A 52 6.49 2.33 -0.35
N ALA A 53 5.56 3.24 -0.09
CA ALA A 53 4.14 2.90 0.09
C ALA A 53 3.58 2.24 -1.18
N GLY A 54 3.95 2.73 -2.36
CA GLY A 54 3.54 2.15 -3.63
C GLY A 54 4.07 0.74 -3.82
N ARG A 55 5.33 0.51 -3.50
CA ARG A 55 5.91 -0.84 -3.56
C ARG A 55 5.25 -1.78 -2.57
N ASP A 56 5.00 -1.32 -1.34
CA ASP A 56 4.29 -2.12 -0.34
C ASP A 56 2.87 -2.45 -0.82
N LEU A 57 2.20 -1.50 -1.43
CA LEU A 57 0.87 -1.70 -2.00
C LEU A 57 0.89 -2.74 -3.14
N MET A 58 1.92 -2.72 -3.97
CA MET A 58 2.10 -3.72 -5.03
C MET A 58 2.30 -5.11 -4.44
N TRP A 59 3.13 -5.24 -3.41
CA TRP A 59 3.32 -6.51 -2.71
C TRP A 59 2.04 -7.01 -2.06
N LEU A 60 1.29 -6.11 -1.44
CA LEU A 60 -0.01 -6.44 -0.85
C LEU A 60 -0.97 -6.94 -1.92
N GLY A 61 -1.02 -6.25 -3.06
CA GLY A 61 -1.87 -6.65 -4.18
C GLY A 61 -1.49 -8.02 -4.71
N ALA A 62 -0.19 -8.30 -4.85
CA ALA A 62 0.30 -9.60 -5.29
C ALA A 62 -0.06 -10.71 -4.28
N ALA A 63 0.11 -10.44 -2.99
CA ALA A 63 -0.25 -11.38 -1.93
C ALA A 63 -1.75 -11.67 -1.94
N LEU A 64 -2.56 -10.64 -2.10
CA LEU A 64 -4.02 -10.80 -2.17
C LEU A 64 -4.43 -11.61 -3.40
N LEU A 65 -3.79 -11.37 -4.56
CA LEU A 65 -4.03 -12.16 -5.76
C LEU A 65 -3.71 -13.64 -5.54
N LEU A 66 -2.55 -13.92 -4.92
CA LEU A 66 -2.15 -15.31 -4.64
C LEU A 66 -3.16 -16.00 -3.72
N VAL A 67 -3.58 -15.32 -2.66
CA VAL A 67 -4.57 -15.87 -1.72
C VAL A 67 -5.92 -16.05 -2.42
N ALA A 68 -6.37 -15.03 -3.13
CA ALA A 68 -7.70 -15.04 -3.75
C ALA A 68 -7.83 -16.09 -4.84
N LEU A 69 -6.77 -16.30 -5.63
CA LEU A 69 -6.80 -17.27 -6.74
C LEU A 69 -6.34 -18.65 -6.30
N GLY A 70 -5.40 -18.73 -5.38
CA GLY A 70 -4.79 -20.00 -4.97
C GLY A 70 -5.53 -20.73 -3.86
N LEU A 71 -6.02 -20.00 -2.87
CA LEU A 71 -6.62 -20.61 -1.69
C LEU A 71 -7.82 -21.50 -1.99
N PRO A 72 -8.80 -21.11 -2.85
CA PRO A 72 -9.92 -21.99 -3.17
C PRO A 72 -9.52 -23.27 -3.89
N ARG A 73 -8.37 -23.28 -4.56
CA ARG A 73 -7.87 -24.44 -5.29
C ARG A 73 -7.14 -25.43 -4.39
N VAL A 74 -6.56 -24.95 -3.30
CA VAL A 74 -5.78 -25.76 -2.37
C VAL A 74 -6.66 -26.30 -1.25
N ALA A 75 -7.62 -25.51 -0.77
CA ALA A 75 -8.45 -25.87 0.36
C ALA A 75 -9.92 -25.54 0.05
N PRO A 76 -10.81 -26.54 0.05
CA PRO A 76 -12.24 -26.26 -0.07
C PRO A 76 -12.72 -25.47 1.13
N MET A 77 -13.43 -24.37 0.87
CA MET A 77 -13.91 -23.51 1.93
C MET A 77 -15.24 -22.85 1.54
N SER A 78 -15.99 -22.44 2.54
CA SER A 78 -17.22 -21.71 2.31
C SER A 78 -16.92 -20.32 1.73
N ARG A 79 -17.93 -19.74 1.09
CA ARG A 79 -17.85 -18.38 0.57
C ARG A 79 -17.52 -17.39 1.71
N ALA A 80 -18.14 -17.59 2.88
CA ALA A 80 -17.89 -16.73 4.03
C ALA A 80 -16.45 -16.82 4.54
N ALA A 81 -15.90 -18.04 4.63
CA ALA A 81 -14.52 -18.25 5.06
C ALA A 81 -13.53 -17.61 4.07
N TYR A 82 -13.78 -17.76 2.79
CA TYR A 82 -12.98 -17.14 1.74
C TYR A 82 -13.00 -15.61 1.86
N ALA A 83 -14.19 -15.03 1.96
CA ALA A 83 -14.34 -13.57 2.06
C ALA A 83 -13.67 -13.02 3.33
N VAL A 84 -13.82 -13.70 4.46
CA VAL A 84 -13.19 -13.30 5.73
C VAL A 84 -11.67 -13.35 5.60
N THR A 85 -11.13 -14.42 5.04
CA THR A 85 -9.67 -14.58 4.87
C THR A 85 -9.09 -13.47 4.00
N CYS A 86 -9.69 -13.22 2.83
CA CYS A 86 -9.24 -12.16 1.94
C CYS A 86 -9.35 -10.78 2.59
N THR A 87 -10.43 -10.52 3.32
CA THR A 87 -10.63 -9.27 4.03
C THR A 87 -9.57 -9.06 5.11
N ILE A 88 -9.24 -10.12 5.87
CA ILE A 88 -8.20 -10.06 6.90
C ILE A 88 -6.84 -9.73 6.26
N VAL A 89 -6.49 -10.41 5.18
CA VAL A 89 -5.24 -10.13 4.44
C VAL A 89 -5.19 -8.66 4.02
N LEU A 90 -6.28 -8.18 3.44
CA LEU A 90 -6.36 -6.80 2.95
C LEU A 90 -6.25 -5.79 4.09
N VAL A 91 -6.99 -5.97 5.17
CA VAL A 91 -7.03 -5.04 6.31
C VAL A 91 -5.67 -5.01 7.02
N ILE A 92 -5.13 -6.18 7.37
CA ILE A 92 -3.85 -6.26 8.07
C ILE A 92 -2.73 -5.72 7.19
N GLY A 93 -2.69 -6.13 5.91
CA GLY A 93 -1.69 -5.68 4.97
C GLY A 93 -1.74 -4.16 4.75
N SER A 94 -2.92 -3.61 4.57
CA SER A 94 -3.11 -2.15 4.40
C SER A 94 -2.66 -1.38 5.64
N THR A 95 -2.98 -1.90 6.83
CA THR A 95 -2.58 -1.28 8.09
C THR A 95 -1.05 -1.27 8.21
N ILE A 96 -0.40 -2.39 7.94
CA ILE A 96 1.06 -2.49 7.98
C ILE A 96 1.69 -1.53 6.98
N CYS A 97 1.19 -1.49 5.75
CA CYS A 97 1.69 -0.58 4.71
C CYS A 97 1.56 0.89 5.13
N THR A 98 0.42 1.25 5.68
CA THR A 98 0.14 2.61 6.13
C THR A 98 1.07 3.02 7.28
N VAL A 99 1.23 2.15 8.28
CA VAL A 99 2.09 2.43 9.43
C VAL A 99 3.55 2.56 9.00
N ARG A 100 4.02 1.66 8.15
CA ARG A 100 5.39 1.71 7.62
C ARG A 100 5.64 3.00 6.85
N GLY A 101 4.71 3.36 5.98
CA GLY A 101 4.81 4.57 5.18
C GLY A 101 4.81 5.83 6.05
N TRP A 102 3.93 5.87 7.04
CA TRP A 102 3.85 7.00 7.97
C TRP A 102 5.13 7.16 8.77
N ARG A 103 5.63 6.06 9.34
CA ARG A 103 6.90 6.10 10.10
C ARG A 103 8.06 6.53 9.22
N LEU A 104 8.12 6.03 8.00
CA LEU A 104 9.16 6.42 7.05
C LEU A 104 9.07 7.90 6.71
N ALA A 105 7.87 8.41 6.44
CA ALA A 105 7.67 9.83 6.13
C ALA A 105 8.13 10.73 7.27
N ASN A 106 7.77 10.37 8.50
CA ASN A 106 8.18 11.13 9.69
C ASN A 106 9.70 11.09 9.89
N ARG A 107 10.31 9.92 9.67
CA ARG A 107 11.76 9.76 9.78
C ARG A 107 12.49 10.58 8.72
N LEU A 108 12.04 10.53 7.47
CA LEU A 108 12.65 11.29 6.38
C LEU A 108 12.53 12.79 6.64
N LEU A 109 11.41 13.25 7.11
CA LEU A 109 11.22 14.66 7.43
C LEU A 109 12.16 15.10 8.55
N LYS A 110 12.31 14.27 9.58
CA LYS A 110 13.22 14.55 10.69
C LYS A 110 14.69 14.60 10.22
N GLU A 111 15.08 13.65 9.37
CA GLU A 111 16.43 13.62 8.81
C GLU A 111 16.73 14.85 7.96
N ARG A 112 15.78 15.29 7.15
CA ARG A 112 15.93 16.50 6.34
C ARG A 112 16.02 17.75 7.20
N GLY A 113 15.20 17.82 8.26
CA GLY A 113 15.25 18.91 9.22
C GLY A 113 16.60 18.99 9.92
N THR A 114 17.13 17.85 10.36
CA THR A 114 18.45 17.77 11.01
C THR A 114 19.56 18.13 10.05
N GLY A 115 19.54 17.60 8.83
CA GLY A 115 20.51 17.93 7.80
C GLY A 115 20.48 19.40 7.43
N HIS A 116 19.30 19.98 7.36
CA HIS A 116 19.13 21.40 7.06
C HIS A 116 19.68 22.30 8.17
N ARG A 117 19.51 21.86 9.42
CA ARG A 117 20.05 22.59 10.59
C ARG A 117 21.57 22.51 10.70
N ALA A 118 22.15 21.45 10.14
CA ALA A 118 23.62 21.26 10.15
C ALA A 118 24.34 22.25 9.24
N HIS A 119 23.63 22.91 8.34
CA HIS A 119 24.14 23.94 7.46
C HIS A 119 23.80 25.33 7.99
#